data_214284521aada1cf646671e297cfb9d7
#
_entry.id   214284521aada1cf646671e297cfb9d7
#
_cell.length_a   1.000
_cell.length_b   1.000
_cell.length_c   1.000
_cell.angle_alpha   90.00
_cell.angle_beta   90.00
_cell.angle_gamma   90.00
#
_symmetry.space_group_name_H-M   'P 1'
#
loop_
_entity.id
_entity.type
_entity.pdbx_description
1 polymer ?
#
loop_
_entity_poly.entity_id
_entity_poly.type
_entity_poly.pdbx_seq_one_letter_code
_entity_poly.pdbx_strand_id
1 'polypeptide(L)'
;MKIMNPTAMNRYNDLREAAGKIDRLVPQVRLLGQPPHENRENASVALEFPTPLVVLNSTIRQALSFLFCQCDTVQTDKTDRGICFTFTVSEIWITEETT
;
A
#
# COMPACT_ATOMS: atom_id res chain seq x y z
N MET A 1 4.67 -14.63 -21.68
CA MET A 1 5.78 -13.94 -21.03
C MET A 1 5.26 -12.83 -20.16
N LYS A 2 5.72 -12.75 -18.92
CA LYS A 2 5.29 -11.69 -18.01
C LYS A 2 6.21 -10.48 -18.15
N ILE A 3 5.60 -9.31 -18.21
CA ILE A 3 6.32 -8.05 -18.36
C ILE A 3 5.94 -7.16 -17.18
N MET A 4 6.92 -6.53 -16.57
CA MET A 4 6.66 -5.57 -15.51
C MET A 4 6.05 -4.30 -16.11
N ASN A 5 4.99 -3.82 -15.46
CA ASN A 5 4.33 -2.58 -15.85
C ASN A 5 4.98 -1.41 -15.11
N PRO A 6 5.76 -0.55 -15.82
CA PRO A 6 6.49 0.52 -15.14
C PRO A 6 5.59 1.51 -14.44
N THR A 7 4.43 1.82 -15.01
CA THR A 7 3.48 2.78 -14.42
C THR A 7 2.94 2.24 -13.09
N ALA A 8 2.55 0.97 -13.07
CA ALA A 8 2.05 0.35 -11.86
C ALA A 8 3.15 0.21 -10.81
N MET A 9 4.37 -0.14 -11.24
CA MET A 9 5.51 -0.26 -10.33
C MET A 9 5.86 1.08 -9.69
N ASN A 10 5.86 2.17 -10.47
CA ASN A 10 6.10 3.51 -9.94
C ASN A 10 5.03 3.90 -8.93
N ARG A 11 3.76 3.58 -9.21
CA ARG A 11 2.67 3.84 -8.28
C ARG A 11 2.87 3.06 -6.98
N TYR A 12 3.26 1.80 -7.07
CA TYR A 12 3.55 0.99 -5.89
C TYR A 12 4.67 1.63 -5.06
N ASN A 13 5.76 2.06 -5.70
CA ASN A 13 6.88 2.69 -5.01
C ASN A 13 6.44 3.96 -4.29
N ASP A 14 5.59 4.76 -4.92
CA ASP A 14 5.05 5.98 -4.32
C ASP A 14 4.18 5.67 -3.09
N LEU A 15 3.35 4.63 -3.18
CA LEU A 15 2.54 4.18 -2.05
C LEU A 15 3.41 3.70 -0.90
N ARG A 16 4.44 2.93 -1.23
CA ARG A 16 5.37 2.42 -0.22
C ARG A 16 6.10 3.55 0.50
N GLU A 17 6.50 4.57 -0.24
CA GLU A 17 7.16 5.73 0.35
C GLU A 17 6.23 6.48 1.29
N ALA A 18 4.99 6.72 0.87
CA ALA A 18 4.00 7.40 1.73
C ALA A 18 3.70 6.58 2.98
N ALA A 19 3.53 5.27 2.86
CA ALA A 19 3.31 4.40 4.00
C ALA A 19 4.52 4.38 4.95
N GLY A 20 5.73 4.42 4.39
CA GLY A 20 6.96 4.49 5.17
C GLY A 20 7.06 5.76 6.01
N LYS A 21 6.55 6.88 5.50
CA LYS A 21 6.50 8.12 6.29
C LYS A 21 5.63 7.96 7.53
N ILE A 22 4.47 7.32 7.37
CA ILE A 22 3.57 7.08 8.50
C ILE A 22 4.22 6.13 9.50
N ASP A 23 4.84 5.07 9.02
CA ASP A 23 5.53 4.09 9.87
C ASP A 23 6.62 4.75 10.71
N ARG A 24 7.39 5.65 10.12
CA ARG A 24 8.46 6.35 10.84
C ARG A 24 7.94 7.36 11.85
N LEU A 25 6.81 8.00 11.57
CA LEU A 25 6.24 9.04 12.43
C LEU A 25 5.39 8.46 13.56
N VAL A 26 4.84 7.26 13.37
CA VAL A 26 3.95 6.63 14.36
C VAL A 26 4.48 5.23 14.68
N PRO A 27 5.32 5.10 15.71
CA PRO A 27 5.94 3.81 16.03
C PRO A 27 4.98 2.67 16.30
N GLN A 28 3.75 2.96 16.71
CA GLN A 28 2.74 1.93 16.99
C GLN A 28 2.11 1.35 15.73
N VAL A 29 2.24 2.02 14.59
CA VAL A 29 1.73 1.52 13.32
C VAL A 29 2.67 0.43 12.78
N ARG A 30 2.10 -0.63 12.23
CA ARG A 30 2.88 -1.68 11.58
C ARG A 30 2.72 -1.54 10.07
N LEU A 31 3.86 -1.54 9.38
CA LEU A 31 3.90 -1.54 7.92
C LEU A 31 3.99 -2.99 7.43
N LEU A 32 3.00 -3.39 6.67
CA LEU A 32 2.87 -4.74 6.13
C LEU A 32 2.61 -4.65 4.63
N GLY A 33 2.29 -5.76 4.01
CA GLY A 33 1.89 -5.80 2.62
C GLY A 33 2.62 -6.89 1.85
N GLN A 34 2.33 -6.95 0.56
CA GLN A 34 2.94 -7.92 -0.35
C GLN A 34 3.70 -7.16 -1.43
N PRO A 35 5.05 -7.20 -1.38
CA PRO A 35 5.84 -6.51 -2.40
C PRO A 35 5.65 -7.15 -3.78
N PRO A 36 6.04 -6.46 -4.86
CA PRO A 36 5.95 -7.02 -6.20
C PRO A 36 6.72 -8.33 -6.31
N HIS A 37 6.12 -9.28 -7.01
CA HIS A 37 6.73 -10.57 -7.26
C HIS A 37 6.21 -11.10 -8.59
N GLU A 38 7.05 -11.74 -9.37
CA GLU A 38 6.71 -12.20 -10.73
C GLU A 38 5.52 -13.18 -10.76
N ASN A 39 5.24 -13.85 -9.64
CA ASN A 39 4.12 -14.78 -9.54
C ASN A 39 2.82 -14.10 -9.07
N ARG A 40 2.82 -12.78 -8.90
CA ARG A 40 1.66 -12.00 -8.46
C ARG A 40 1.39 -10.86 -9.41
N GLU A 41 0.15 -10.74 -9.84
CA GLU A 41 -0.26 -9.62 -10.67
C GLU A 41 -0.34 -8.31 -9.88
N ASN A 42 -0.57 -8.42 -8.58
CA ASN A 42 -0.82 -7.27 -7.71
C ASN A 42 0.28 -7.15 -6.65
N ALA A 43 0.51 -5.92 -6.22
CA ALA A 43 1.34 -5.64 -5.05
C ALA A 43 0.53 -4.80 -4.08
N SER A 44 0.84 -4.87 -2.80
CA SER A 44 0.12 -4.11 -1.81
C SER A 44 1.02 -3.54 -0.74
N VAL A 45 0.54 -2.46 -0.14
CA VAL A 45 1.13 -1.85 1.05
C VAL A 45 0.01 -1.81 2.08
N ALA A 46 0.28 -2.25 3.30
CA ALA A 46 -0.71 -2.28 4.35
C ALA A 46 -0.20 -1.57 5.60
N LEU A 47 -1.12 -0.88 6.26
CA LEU A 47 -0.83 -0.19 7.52
C LEU A 47 -1.83 -0.67 8.57
N GLU A 48 -1.31 -1.22 9.67
CA GLU A 48 -2.12 -1.62 10.81
C GLU A 48 -2.00 -0.57 11.90
N PHE A 49 -3.14 0.03 12.24
CA PHE A 49 -3.23 1.05 13.29
C PHE A 49 -3.79 0.43 14.55
N PRO A 50 -3.12 0.60 15.70
CA PRO A 50 -3.68 0.13 16.97
C PRO A 50 -4.87 0.97 17.39
N THR A 51 -5.78 0.38 18.14
CA THR A 51 -6.95 1.07 18.68
C THR A 51 -6.78 1.29 20.19
N PRO A 52 -7.06 2.48 20.72
CA PRO A 52 -7.38 3.70 19.99
C PRO A 52 -6.12 4.43 19.52
N LEU A 53 -6.14 4.91 18.29
CA LEU A 53 -5.06 5.74 17.77
C LEU A 53 -5.64 7.02 17.20
N VAL A 54 -5.15 8.14 17.70
CA VAL A 54 -5.48 9.44 17.13
C VAL A 54 -4.17 10.16 16.83
N VAL A 55 -3.73 10.10 15.59
CA VAL A 55 -2.55 10.82 15.12
C VAL A 55 -2.97 11.60 13.89
N LEU A 56 -3.20 12.90 14.09
CA LEU A 56 -3.81 13.73 13.07
C LEU A 56 -2.97 14.96 12.76
N ASN A 57 -1.65 14.78 12.62
CA ASN A 57 -0.87 15.89 12.10
C ASN A 57 -1.01 15.96 10.57
N SER A 58 -0.67 17.11 10.00
CA SER A 58 -0.87 17.35 8.57
C SER A 58 -0.07 16.39 7.68
N THR A 59 1.13 16.01 8.10
CA THR A 59 1.97 15.10 7.34
C THR A 59 1.34 13.72 7.21
N ILE A 60 0.81 13.20 8.32
CA ILE A 60 0.15 11.89 8.32
C ILE A 60 -1.14 11.93 7.52
N ARG A 61 -1.93 12.99 7.67
CA ARG A 61 -3.16 13.13 6.88
C ARG A 61 -2.88 13.21 5.38
N GLN A 62 -1.85 13.93 4.98
CA GLN A 62 -1.45 14.03 3.58
C GLN A 62 -0.99 12.67 3.04
N ALA A 63 -0.19 11.95 3.80
CA ALA A 63 0.28 10.63 3.39
C ALA A 63 -0.88 9.63 3.27
N LEU A 64 -1.82 9.64 4.21
CA LEU A 64 -3.02 8.80 4.15
C LEU A 64 -3.88 9.15 2.94
N SER A 65 -4.11 10.43 2.70
CA SER A 65 -4.89 10.87 1.53
C SER A 65 -4.24 10.41 0.24
N PHE A 66 -2.92 10.52 0.14
CA PHE A 66 -2.18 10.05 -1.03
C PHE A 66 -2.40 8.54 -1.24
N LEU A 67 -2.28 7.74 -0.17
CA LEU A 67 -2.51 6.31 -0.25
C LEU A 67 -3.91 5.97 -0.77
N PHE A 68 -4.93 6.62 -0.20
CA PHE A 68 -6.32 6.37 -0.61
C PHE A 68 -6.58 6.80 -2.05
N CYS A 69 -5.91 7.85 -2.53
CA CYS A 69 -6.14 8.36 -3.87
C CYS A 69 -5.35 7.59 -4.94
N GLN A 70 -4.19 7.06 -4.61
CA GLN A 70 -3.29 6.48 -5.61
C GLN A 70 -3.39 4.97 -5.75
N CYS A 71 -3.99 4.28 -4.81
CA CYS A 71 -4.18 2.84 -4.92
C CYS A 71 -5.33 2.51 -5.87
N ASP A 72 -5.31 1.30 -6.43
CA ASP A 72 -6.42 0.82 -7.25
C ASP A 72 -7.58 0.36 -6.39
N THR A 73 -7.27 -0.33 -5.29
CA THR A 73 -8.27 -0.77 -4.32
C THR A 73 -7.75 -0.60 -2.91
N VAL A 74 -8.65 -0.39 -1.97
CA VAL A 74 -8.34 -0.37 -0.55
C VAL A 74 -9.26 -1.35 0.17
N GLN A 75 -8.67 -2.15 1.04
CA GLN A 75 -9.40 -3.09 1.87
C GLN A 75 -9.18 -2.74 3.33
N THR A 76 -10.26 -2.76 4.11
CA THR A 76 -10.20 -2.46 5.54
C THR A 76 -10.56 -3.71 6.32
N ASP A 77 -9.67 -4.14 7.21
CA ASP A 77 -9.89 -5.31 8.04
C ASP A 77 -9.71 -4.96 9.51
N LYS A 78 -10.56 -5.52 10.35
CA LYS A 78 -10.38 -5.42 11.79
C LYS A 78 -9.39 -6.49 12.24
N THR A 79 -8.42 -6.10 13.05
CA THR A 79 -7.41 -7.02 13.58
C THR A 79 -7.47 -7.04 15.10
N ASP A 80 -6.73 -7.96 15.73
CA ASP A 80 -6.63 -8.04 17.18
C ASP A 80 -6.05 -6.76 17.79
N ARG A 81 -5.22 -6.04 17.04
CA ARG A 81 -4.60 -4.81 17.49
C ARG A 81 -5.42 -3.56 17.16
N GLY A 82 -6.21 -3.60 16.09
CA GLY A 82 -6.96 -2.44 15.65
C GLY A 82 -7.50 -2.60 14.26
N ILE A 83 -7.10 -1.72 13.34
CA ILE A 83 -7.60 -1.72 11.96
C ILE A 83 -6.42 -1.75 11.00
N CYS A 84 -6.53 -2.60 9.99
CA CYS A 84 -5.54 -2.69 8.92
C CYS A 84 -6.14 -2.18 7.60
N PHE A 85 -5.45 -1.25 6.96
CA PHE A 85 -5.79 -0.79 5.61
C PHE A 85 -4.79 -1.39 4.63
N THR A 86 -5.29 -2.09 3.62
CA THR A 86 -4.46 -2.66 2.57
C THR A 86 -4.69 -1.91 1.27
N PHE A 87 -3.66 -1.27 0.76
CA PHE A 87 -3.70 -0.49 -0.47
C PHE A 87 -3.05 -1.31 -1.57
N THR A 88 -3.83 -1.67 -2.59
CA THR A 88 -3.38 -2.58 -3.64
C THR A 88 -3.18 -1.84 -4.96
N VAL A 89 -2.09 -2.16 -5.63
CA VAL A 89 -1.83 -1.74 -7.01
C VAL A 89 -1.93 -2.98 -7.88
N SER A 90 -2.79 -2.91 -8.89
CA SER A 90 -3.02 -4.02 -9.81
C SER A 90 -2.08 -3.95 -11.01
N GLU A 91 -1.97 -5.06 -11.71
CA GLU A 91 -1.25 -5.14 -12.98
C GLU A 91 0.22 -4.76 -12.89
N ILE A 92 0.88 -5.12 -11.80
CA ILE A 92 2.34 -4.97 -11.66
C ILE A 92 3.05 -5.81 -12.72
N TRP A 93 2.57 -7.04 -12.90
CA TRP A 93 3.04 -7.94 -13.93
C TRP A 93 1.88 -8.23 -14.88
N ILE A 94 2.10 -8.02 -16.15
CA ILE A 94 1.11 -8.30 -17.19
C ILE A 94 1.63 -9.40 -18.10
N THR A 95 0.69 -10.21 -18.60
CA THR A 95 1.05 -11.24 -19.58
C THR A 95 0.95 -10.63 -20.97
N GLU A 96 2.05 -10.66 -21.69
CA GLU A 96 2.05 -10.25 -23.09
C GLU A 96 1.57 -11.42 -23.95
N GLU A 97 0.50 -11.20 -24.69
CA GLU A 97 0.05 -12.18 -25.66
C GLU A 97 0.85 -12.01 -26.94
N THR A 98 1.66 -13.01 -27.23
CA THR A 98 2.34 -13.07 -28.52
C THR A 98 1.40 -13.72 -29.51
N THR A 99 0.93 -12.97 -30.44
CA THR A 99 0.21 -13.50 -31.60
C THR A 99 1.18 -13.75 -32.75
#